data_091b5be5c8127ebd07c2764b5a1887f0
#
_entry.id   091b5be5c8127ebd07c2764b5a1887f0
#
_cell.length_a   1.000
_cell.length_b   1.000
_cell.length_c   1.000
_cell.angle_alpha   90.00
_cell.angle_beta   90.00
_cell.angle_gamma   90.00
#
_symmetry.space_group_name_H-M   'P 1'
#
loop_
_entity.id
_entity.type
_entity.pdbx_description
1 polymer ?
#
loop_
_entity_poly.entity_id
_entity_poly.type
_entity_poly.pdbx_seq_one_letter_code
_entity_poly.pdbx_strand_id
1 'polypeptide(L)'
;TFFDMAMMNLQGMDFQILAAGPLFKFNEAISFVITCKDQKEVDYYWKALTAKGGEEGPCGWLKDRYGLSWQVVPEQYFKLEAHKNKAKQEYALKAVLKMKKIIVADLEEK
;
A
#
# COMPACT_ATOMS: atom_id res chain seq x y z
N THR A 1 -33.25 3.34 11.46
CA THR A 1 -32.00 3.98 11.27
C THR A 1 -30.93 3.60 12.26
N PHE A 2 -30.24 2.56 11.94
CA PHE A 2 -29.26 2.05 12.86
C PHE A 2 -27.90 2.07 12.23
N PHE A 3 -26.93 2.42 13.00
CA PHE A 3 -25.55 2.32 12.60
C PHE A 3 -24.76 1.77 13.77
N ASP A 4 -23.71 1.07 13.44
CA ASP A 4 -22.78 0.55 14.43
C ASP A 4 -21.49 1.35 14.36
N MET A 5 -20.88 1.54 15.49
CA MET A 5 -19.57 2.16 15.59
C MET A 5 -18.59 1.18 16.19
N ALA A 6 -17.40 1.18 15.65
CA ALA A 6 -16.29 0.39 16.18
C ALA A 6 -15.07 1.26 16.33
N MET A 7 -14.23 0.90 17.28
CA MET A 7 -12.92 1.54 17.48
C MET A 7 -11.86 0.52 17.13
N MET A 8 -10.80 0.98 16.48
CA MET A 8 -9.70 0.13 16.07
C MET A 8 -8.41 0.89 16.26
N ASN A 9 -7.37 0.20 16.70
CA ASN A 9 -6.03 0.79 16.80
C ASN A 9 -5.09 0.11 15.80
N LEU A 10 -4.45 0.92 14.97
CA LEU A 10 -3.44 0.46 14.03
C LEU A 10 -2.14 1.20 14.31
N GLN A 11 -1.14 0.47 14.74
CA GLN A 11 0.19 1.03 15.01
C GLN A 11 0.15 2.27 15.92
N GLY A 12 -0.65 2.20 16.98
CA GLY A 12 -0.76 3.28 17.95
C GLY A 12 -1.73 4.39 17.58
N MET A 13 -2.33 4.35 16.39
CA MET A 13 -3.31 5.35 15.98
C MET A 13 -4.72 4.80 16.10
N ASP A 14 -5.58 5.57 16.75
CA ASP A 14 -6.98 5.18 16.92
C ASP A 14 -7.81 5.57 15.71
N PHE A 15 -8.65 4.64 15.26
CA PHE A 15 -9.60 4.85 14.17
C PHE A 15 -10.99 4.58 14.67
N GLN A 16 -11.92 5.42 14.25
CA GLN A 16 -13.33 5.19 14.49
C GLN A 16 -13.97 4.75 13.18
N ILE A 17 -14.71 3.66 13.22
CA ILE A 17 -15.38 3.12 12.04
C ILE A 17 -16.88 3.24 12.27
N LEU A 18 -17.54 3.85 11.28
CA LEU A 18 -18.99 4.02 11.29
C LEU A 18 -19.61 3.16 10.18
N ALA A 19 -20.40 2.19 10.54
CA ALA A 19 -21.12 1.36 9.60
C ALA A 19 -22.56 1.90 9.45
N ALA A 20 -22.74 2.80 8.49
CA ALA A 20 -23.99 3.54 8.30
C ALA A 20 -24.62 3.31 6.93
N GLY A 21 -24.28 2.21 6.26
CA GLY A 21 -24.82 1.85 4.96
C GLY A 21 -23.90 2.24 3.81
N PRO A 22 -24.28 1.89 2.58
CA PRO A 22 -23.39 1.97 1.42
C PRO A 22 -23.48 3.30 0.65
N LEU A 23 -23.85 4.38 1.30
CA LEU A 23 -24.05 5.67 0.64
C LEU A 23 -22.74 6.21 0.03
N PHE A 24 -21.66 6.09 0.75
CA PHE A 24 -20.34 6.55 0.29
C PHE A 24 -19.45 5.38 -0.02
N LYS A 25 -18.64 5.51 -1.06
CA LYS A 25 -17.69 4.48 -1.48
C LYS A 25 -16.28 5.02 -1.40
N PHE A 26 -15.35 4.14 -1.06
CA PHE A 26 -13.93 4.49 -1.11
C PHE A 26 -13.48 4.77 -2.53
N ASN A 27 -12.48 5.61 -2.65
CA ASN A 27 -11.79 5.85 -3.92
C ASN A 27 -10.30 6.06 -3.66
N GLU A 28 -9.55 6.32 -4.72
CA GLU A 28 -8.10 6.43 -4.67
C GLU A 28 -7.59 7.79 -4.18
N ALA A 29 -8.48 8.70 -3.80
CA ALA A 29 -8.08 10.01 -3.29
C ALA A 29 -7.36 9.90 -1.95
N ILE A 30 -7.59 8.81 -1.21
CA ILE A 30 -6.92 8.52 0.06
C ILE A 30 -6.38 7.09 0.00
N SER A 31 -5.18 6.90 0.50
CA SER A 31 -4.60 5.58 0.68
C SER A 31 -3.80 5.55 1.97
N PHE A 32 -3.67 4.37 2.54
CA PHE A 32 -2.77 4.16 3.67
C PHE A 32 -1.50 3.49 3.17
N VAL A 33 -0.37 3.93 3.70
CA VAL A 33 0.94 3.38 3.32
C VAL A 33 1.42 2.42 4.40
N ILE A 34 1.77 1.21 3.97
CA ILE A 34 2.45 0.25 4.84
C ILE A 34 3.91 0.23 4.42
N THR A 35 4.78 0.68 5.31
CA THR A 35 6.23 0.61 5.07
C THR A 35 6.73 -0.74 5.53
N CYS A 36 7.28 -1.52 4.61
CA CYS A 36 7.76 -2.87 4.86
C CYS A 36 9.27 -2.90 4.99
N LYS A 37 9.78 -3.73 5.87
CA LYS A 37 11.22 -3.82 6.11
C LYS A 37 11.96 -4.64 5.04
N ASP A 38 11.26 -5.54 4.36
CA ASP A 38 11.86 -6.43 3.37
C ASP A 38 10.81 -6.99 2.41
N GLN A 39 11.25 -7.80 1.44
CA GLN A 39 10.37 -8.41 0.46
C GLN A 39 9.35 -9.36 1.09
N LYS A 40 9.75 -10.09 2.11
CA LYS A 40 8.87 -11.04 2.79
C LYS A 40 7.66 -10.33 3.38
N GLU A 41 7.87 -9.16 3.97
CA GLU A 41 6.80 -8.37 4.55
C GLU A 41 5.91 -7.75 3.47
N VAL A 42 6.50 -7.29 2.36
CA VAL A 42 5.73 -6.83 1.20
C VAL A 42 4.83 -7.95 0.70
N ASP A 43 5.37 -9.15 0.52
CA ASP A 43 4.60 -10.30 0.02
C ASP A 43 3.45 -10.64 0.96
N TYR A 44 3.70 -10.58 2.26
CA TYR A 44 2.70 -10.89 3.28
C TYR A 44 1.50 -9.93 3.18
N TYR A 45 1.75 -8.63 3.23
CA TYR A 45 0.67 -7.64 3.20
C TYR A 45 -0.03 -7.60 1.84
N TRP A 46 0.73 -7.77 0.76
CA TRP A 46 0.14 -7.80 -0.58
C TRP A 46 -0.87 -8.92 -0.71
N LYS A 47 -0.47 -10.12 -0.31
CA LYS A 47 -1.34 -11.29 -0.36
C LYS A 47 -2.55 -11.15 0.54
N ALA A 48 -2.34 -10.70 1.78
CA ALA A 48 -3.41 -10.60 2.76
C ALA A 48 -4.45 -9.55 2.34
N LEU A 49 -4.00 -8.40 1.83
CA LEU A 49 -4.91 -7.30 1.50
C LEU A 49 -5.61 -7.47 0.16
N THR A 50 -5.02 -8.21 -0.78
CA THR A 50 -5.68 -8.49 -2.06
C THR A 50 -6.60 -9.71 -2.01
N ALA A 51 -6.62 -10.43 -0.90
CA ALA A 51 -7.45 -11.62 -0.75
C ALA A 51 -8.94 -11.29 -0.77
N LYS A 52 -9.75 -12.29 -1.09
CA LYS A 52 -11.22 -12.26 -0.95
C LYS A 52 -11.90 -11.10 -1.67
N GLY A 53 -11.45 -10.81 -2.86
CA GLY A 53 -12.06 -9.76 -3.69
C GLY A 53 -11.29 -8.46 -3.75
N GLY A 54 -10.12 -8.40 -3.14
CA GLY A 54 -9.23 -7.27 -3.33
C GLY A 54 -8.64 -7.24 -4.73
N GLU A 55 -8.01 -6.15 -5.10
CA GLU A 55 -7.48 -5.95 -6.45
C GLU A 55 -6.04 -5.45 -6.40
N GLU A 56 -5.19 -6.06 -7.21
CA GLU A 56 -3.83 -5.56 -7.40
C GLU A 56 -3.85 -4.32 -8.29
N GLY A 57 -3.11 -3.31 -7.90
CA GLY A 57 -2.91 -2.11 -8.70
C GLY A 57 -1.45 -1.92 -9.09
N PRO A 58 -1.14 -0.82 -9.76
CA PRO A 58 0.23 -0.50 -10.18
C PRO A 58 1.04 0.13 -9.06
N CYS A 59 2.36 0.06 -9.18
CA CYS A 59 3.30 0.83 -8.36
C CYS A 59 3.18 0.59 -6.85
N GLY A 60 2.85 -0.63 -6.45
CA GLY A 60 2.69 -0.96 -5.03
C GLY A 60 1.33 -0.60 -4.46
N TRP A 61 0.41 -0.11 -5.29
CA TRP A 61 -0.96 0.17 -4.87
C TRP A 61 -1.83 -1.07 -4.98
N LEU A 62 -2.79 -1.18 -4.09
CA LEU A 62 -3.83 -2.20 -4.16
C LEU A 62 -5.13 -1.66 -3.55
N LYS A 63 -6.21 -2.35 -3.82
CA LYS A 63 -7.46 -2.14 -3.08
C LYS A 63 -7.77 -3.40 -2.29
N ASP A 64 -8.18 -3.22 -1.05
CA ASP A 64 -8.62 -4.36 -0.27
C ASP A 64 -10.04 -4.77 -0.67
N ARG A 65 -10.54 -5.82 -0.04
CA ARG A 65 -11.88 -6.33 -0.38
C ARG A 65 -13.01 -5.34 -0.13
N TYR A 66 -12.74 -4.27 0.60
CA TYR A 66 -13.72 -3.22 0.88
C TYR A 66 -13.56 -2.00 -0.04
N GLY A 67 -12.58 -2.03 -0.92
CA GLY A 67 -12.31 -0.93 -1.84
C GLY A 67 -11.38 0.15 -1.31
N LEU A 68 -10.85 -0.02 -0.09
CA LEU A 68 -9.90 0.92 0.47
C LEU A 68 -8.54 0.74 -0.19
N SER A 69 -7.93 1.84 -0.60
CA SER A 69 -6.63 1.82 -1.26
C SER A 69 -5.49 1.79 -0.26
N TRP A 70 -4.50 0.96 -0.56
CA TRP A 70 -3.28 0.80 0.21
C TRP A 70 -2.08 0.88 -0.70
N GLN A 71 -0.98 1.37 -0.16
CA GLN A 71 0.32 1.29 -0.80
C GLN A 71 1.22 0.41 0.07
N VAL A 72 1.75 -0.65 -0.50
CA VAL A 72 2.66 -1.57 0.20
C VAL A 72 4.06 -1.31 -0.33
N VAL A 73 4.88 -0.65 0.47
CA VAL A 73 6.15 -0.08 0.00
C VAL A 73 7.29 -0.54 0.90
N PRO A 74 8.32 -1.17 0.33
CA PRO A 74 9.50 -1.53 1.11
C PRO A 74 10.31 -0.29 1.46
N GLU A 75 10.91 -0.27 2.63
CA GLU A 75 11.75 0.86 3.06
C GLU A 75 12.93 1.10 2.12
N GLN A 76 13.38 0.06 1.42
CA GLN A 76 14.43 0.17 0.41
C GLN A 76 14.06 1.14 -0.71
N TYR A 77 12.78 1.15 -1.11
CA TYR A 77 12.32 2.10 -2.12
C TYR A 77 12.39 3.54 -1.59
N PHE A 78 11.94 3.78 -0.37
CA PHE A 78 12.01 5.13 0.21
C PHE A 78 13.46 5.62 0.34
N LYS A 79 14.39 4.74 0.66
CA LYS A 79 15.81 5.09 0.71
C LYS A 79 16.34 5.48 -0.66
N LEU A 80 15.93 4.76 -1.71
CA LEU A 80 16.33 5.08 -3.08
C LEU A 80 15.67 6.36 -3.59
N GLU A 81 14.42 6.59 -3.23
CA GLU A 81 13.70 7.81 -3.58
C GLU A 81 14.38 9.06 -3.00
N ALA A 82 14.96 8.93 -1.80
CA ALA A 82 15.68 10.00 -1.13
C ALA A 82 17.19 9.97 -1.39
N HIS A 83 17.66 9.12 -2.30
CA HIS A 83 19.10 8.94 -2.54
C HIS A 83 19.69 10.15 -3.22
N LYS A 84 20.94 10.49 -2.86
CA LYS A 84 21.67 11.62 -3.44
C LYS A 84 22.06 11.39 -4.92
N ASN A 85 22.26 10.13 -5.30
CA ASN A 85 22.57 9.76 -6.67
C ASN A 85 21.30 9.73 -7.50
N LYS A 86 21.13 10.71 -8.37
CA LYS A 86 19.91 10.83 -9.18
C LYS A 86 19.69 9.66 -10.13
N ALA A 87 20.76 9.05 -10.62
CA ALA A 87 20.62 7.88 -11.49
C ALA A 87 19.98 6.72 -10.77
N LYS A 88 20.35 6.48 -9.51
CA LYS A 88 19.73 5.44 -8.68
C LYS A 88 18.27 5.76 -8.35
N GLN A 89 17.99 7.02 -8.03
CA GLN A 89 16.65 7.49 -7.74
C GLN A 89 15.72 7.28 -8.96
N GLU A 90 16.17 7.69 -10.13
CA GLU A 90 15.41 7.55 -11.37
C GLU A 90 15.20 6.09 -11.76
N TYR A 91 16.24 5.27 -11.58
CA TYR A 91 16.13 3.84 -11.90
C TYR A 91 15.03 3.19 -11.05
N ALA A 92 15.05 3.44 -9.74
CA ALA A 92 14.05 2.87 -8.83
C ALA A 92 12.64 3.34 -9.18
N LEU A 93 12.46 4.63 -9.48
CA LEU A 93 11.17 5.18 -9.86
C LEU A 93 10.64 4.53 -11.14
N LYS A 94 11.48 4.44 -12.17
CA LYS A 94 11.09 3.81 -13.44
C LYS A 94 10.76 2.33 -13.27
N ALA A 95 11.51 1.64 -12.41
CA ALA A 95 11.26 0.24 -12.13
C ALA A 95 9.87 0.05 -11.48
N VAL A 96 9.58 0.84 -10.45
CA VAL A 96 8.30 0.75 -9.73
C VAL A 96 7.12 1.05 -10.65
N LEU A 97 7.27 1.99 -11.57
CA LEU A 97 6.19 2.33 -12.53
C LEU A 97 5.78 1.15 -13.41
N LYS A 98 6.63 0.14 -13.54
CA LYS A 98 6.35 -1.06 -14.33
C LYS A 98 5.87 -2.24 -13.49
N MET A 99 5.79 -2.05 -12.17
CA MET A 99 5.43 -3.13 -11.24
C MET A 99 3.98 -3.02 -10.79
N LYS A 100 3.44 -4.15 -10.35
CA LYS A 100 2.27 -4.17 -9.46
C LYS A 100 2.82 -4.24 -8.03
N LYS A 101 3.02 -5.44 -7.50
CA LYS A 101 3.73 -5.60 -6.23
C LYS A 101 5.19 -5.18 -6.41
N ILE A 102 5.72 -4.41 -5.48
CA ILE A 102 7.11 -3.97 -5.56
C ILE A 102 8.05 -5.13 -5.28
N ILE A 103 9.03 -5.31 -6.17
CA ILE A 103 10.07 -6.34 -6.06
C ILE A 103 11.37 -5.64 -5.70
N VAL A 104 11.81 -5.83 -4.46
CA VAL A 104 13.00 -5.15 -3.92
C VAL A 104 14.24 -5.41 -4.76
N ALA A 105 14.42 -6.66 -5.21
CA ALA A 105 15.59 -7.04 -6.00
C ALA A 105 15.72 -6.28 -7.34
N ASP A 106 14.62 -5.73 -7.83
CA ASP A 106 14.58 -5.04 -9.12
C ASP A 106 14.61 -3.52 -8.99
N LEU A 107 14.80 -2.98 -7.78
CA LEU A 107 14.84 -1.54 -7.56
C LEU A 107 16.19 -0.91 -7.92
N GLU A 108 17.23 -1.70 -8.01
CA GLU A 108 18.56 -1.22 -8.36
C GLU A 108 19.08 -1.96 -9.58
N GLU A 109 19.88 -1.24 -10.37
CA GLU A 109 20.53 -1.81 -11.54
C GLU A 109 21.49 -2.93 -11.12
N LYS A 110 21.45 -4.04 -11.84
CA LYS A 110 22.29 -5.22 -11.57
C LYS A 110 23.58 -5.20 -12.36
#